data_df3e7131a1b7c970dbef5acea17b5fd2
#
_entry.id   df3e7131a1b7c970dbef5acea17b5fd2
#
_cell.length_a   1.000
_cell.length_b   1.000
_cell.length_c   1.000
_cell.angle_alpha   90.00
_cell.angle_beta   90.00
_cell.angle_gamma   90.00
#
_symmetry.space_group_name_H-M   'P 1'
#
loop_
_entity.id
_entity.type
_entity.pdbx_description
1 polymer ?
#
loop_
_entity_poly.entity_id
_entity_poly.type
_entity_poly.pdbx_seq_one_letter_code
_entity_poly.pdbx_strand_id
1 'polypeptide(L)'
;MNGAESLVHTLLAGGVDTCFVNPGTSEMHFVAALDRIPGLRCVLALFEGVASGAADGYARLAGKPAGTLFHCGPGLANALANLHNARRAHSPVVNIVGDQATYHRPLDPPLTADTAGWARGVGGFVRTATSAGGVGADAAAAITAARTPPGQVATLILPADTAWGEGGIAATPDPPPPTPRASAAAVAEAARALRSGEPAVLLLGGAAAGEAGLAAAARIRAATGARPLVETFVGRIPRGRGRPAIGRVPYPIDAALAAFAGVRHLVAVNAPPPVGFFAYPGKPGRLQPPDCAVHVLAGIGQDGPEALARLAEALRAPAAPPAAPRPLPEGPVRGAVGPEGVAAILARALPEDAIVVDESISYGRDLFASLAAAAPHDWLQLCGGAIGEGLPLATGAAIGAPGRRVIVLQGDGSAMYTLQSLWTQARERLDVTTILLANRKYAILLKEFAGVGAIPGPTAHGMMDLADPALDWPRLAGGMGVEAARAATLERFAELLDHANRRPGPFLIELMG
;
A
#
# COMPACT_ATOMS: atom_id res chain seq x y z
N MET A 1 0.95 -37.45 -5.92
CA MET A 1 1.18 -36.08 -6.44
C MET A 1 2.55 -35.60 -6.01
N ASN A 2 3.15 -34.70 -6.75
CA ASN A 2 4.43 -34.11 -6.36
C ASN A 2 4.24 -32.94 -5.38
N GLY A 3 5.36 -32.39 -4.87
CA GLY A 3 5.28 -31.29 -3.91
C GLY A 3 4.68 -30.01 -4.48
N ALA A 4 4.91 -29.70 -5.76
CA ALA A 4 4.32 -28.54 -6.40
C ALA A 4 2.79 -28.65 -6.54
N GLU A 5 2.27 -29.82 -6.85
CA GLU A 5 0.82 -30.09 -6.89
C GLU A 5 0.20 -29.92 -5.50
N SER A 6 0.87 -30.45 -4.46
CA SER A 6 0.41 -30.30 -3.08
C SER A 6 0.39 -28.84 -2.64
N LEU A 7 1.36 -28.02 -3.10
CA LEU A 7 1.40 -26.58 -2.88
C LEU A 7 0.18 -25.88 -3.50
N VAL A 8 -0.11 -26.13 -4.79
CA VAL A 8 -1.24 -25.48 -5.48
C VAL A 8 -2.57 -25.83 -4.81
N HIS A 9 -2.80 -27.11 -4.48
CA HIS A 9 -4.00 -27.52 -3.74
C HIS A 9 -4.11 -26.83 -2.38
N THR A 10 -3.01 -26.68 -1.66
CA THR A 10 -2.98 -26.03 -0.34
C THR A 10 -3.24 -24.52 -0.44
N LEU A 11 -2.67 -23.84 -1.46
CA LEU A 11 -2.94 -22.42 -1.71
C LEU A 11 -4.44 -22.18 -1.93
N LEU A 12 -5.06 -22.98 -2.80
CA LEU A 12 -6.49 -22.91 -3.08
C LEU A 12 -7.34 -23.21 -1.82
N ALA A 13 -7.01 -24.24 -1.07
CA ALA A 13 -7.69 -24.56 0.19
C ALA A 13 -7.59 -23.43 1.22
N GLY A 14 -6.51 -22.66 1.18
CA GLY A 14 -6.29 -21.49 2.04
C GLY A 14 -6.87 -20.18 1.54
N GLY A 15 -7.59 -20.20 0.38
CA GLY A 15 -8.18 -19.01 -0.21
C GLY A 15 -7.19 -18.09 -0.94
N VAL A 16 -5.98 -18.59 -1.24
CA VAL A 16 -5.03 -17.92 -2.13
C VAL A 16 -5.34 -18.35 -3.55
N ASP A 17 -6.15 -17.59 -4.26
CA ASP A 17 -6.62 -17.88 -5.62
C ASP A 17 -6.00 -16.98 -6.70
N THR A 18 -5.13 -16.07 -6.30
CA THR A 18 -4.43 -15.16 -7.21
C THR A 18 -2.95 -15.09 -6.83
N CYS A 19 -2.08 -15.30 -7.81
CA CYS A 19 -0.63 -15.28 -7.66
C CYS A 19 0.00 -14.36 -8.72
N PHE A 20 0.84 -13.43 -8.29
CA PHE A 20 1.62 -12.54 -9.17
C PHE A 20 2.99 -13.17 -9.40
N VAL A 21 3.35 -13.42 -10.65
CA VAL A 21 4.43 -14.33 -10.97
C VAL A 21 5.48 -13.73 -11.89
N ASN A 22 6.74 -14.03 -11.59
CA ASN A 22 7.86 -13.96 -12.51
C ASN A 22 8.66 -15.26 -12.36
N PRO A 23 8.31 -16.32 -13.12
CA PRO A 23 8.89 -17.63 -12.92
C PRO A 23 10.27 -17.77 -13.59
N GLY A 24 11.09 -18.66 -13.05
CA GLY A 24 12.33 -19.14 -13.66
C GLY A 24 12.46 -20.66 -13.59
N THR A 25 13.65 -21.18 -13.84
CA THR A 25 13.89 -22.63 -14.04
C THR A 25 13.55 -23.47 -12.82
N SER A 26 13.81 -22.99 -11.60
CA SER A 26 13.54 -23.74 -10.37
C SER A 26 12.04 -23.89 -10.05
N GLU A 27 11.18 -23.07 -10.65
CA GLU A 27 9.74 -23.04 -10.41
C GLU A 27 8.92 -23.81 -11.47
N MET A 28 9.57 -24.46 -12.46
CA MET A 28 8.88 -25.08 -13.58
C MET A 28 7.87 -26.17 -13.17
N HIS A 29 8.11 -26.91 -12.09
CA HIS A 29 7.14 -27.88 -11.58
C HIS A 29 5.91 -27.23 -10.96
N PHE A 30 6.06 -26.07 -10.32
CA PHE A 30 4.93 -25.26 -9.87
C PHE A 30 4.12 -24.74 -11.07
N VAL A 31 4.79 -24.19 -12.08
CA VAL A 31 4.13 -23.72 -13.31
C VAL A 31 3.39 -24.86 -14.01
N ALA A 32 4.02 -26.06 -14.13
CA ALA A 32 3.38 -27.23 -14.72
C ALA A 32 2.19 -27.75 -13.91
N ALA A 33 2.18 -27.58 -12.59
CA ALA A 33 1.05 -27.97 -11.74
C ALA A 33 -0.19 -27.09 -12.02
N LEU A 34 -0.01 -25.84 -12.44
CA LEU A 34 -1.12 -24.92 -12.75
C LEU A 34 -1.95 -25.39 -13.96
N ASP A 35 -1.34 -26.08 -14.93
CA ASP A 35 -2.05 -26.64 -16.07
C ASP A 35 -2.97 -27.81 -15.68
N ARG A 36 -2.63 -28.52 -14.61
CA ARG A 36 -3.37 -29.68 -14.11
C ARG A 36 -4.40 -29.34 -13.03
N ILE A 37 -4.15 -28.27 -12.27
CA ILE A 37 -4.99 -27.88 -11.13
C ILE A 37 -5.57 -26.51 -11.39
N PRO A 38 -6.82 -26.41 -11.86
CA PRO A 38 -7.45 -25.12 -12.15
C PRO A 38 -7.84 -24.39 -10.87
N GLY A 39 -7.96 -23.07 -10.95
CA GLY A 39 -8.48 -22.22 -9.86
C GLY A 39 -7.50 -21.18 -9.33
N LEU A 40 -6.19 -21.35 -9.51
CA LEU A 40 -5.18 -20.35 -9.17
C LEU A 40 -4.94 -19.43 -10.38
N ARG A 41 -5.43 -18.18 -10.31
CA ARG A 41 -5.15 -17.17 -11.33
C ARG A 41 -3.70 -16.70 -11.20
N CYS A 42 -2.91 -16.87 -12.24
CA CYS A 42 -1.55 -16.35 -12.31
C CYS A 42 -1.46 -15.11 -13.20
N VAL A 43 -0.96 -14.02 -12.63
CA VAL A 43 -0.77 -12.73 -13.30
C VAL A 43 0.72 -12.52 -13.53
N LEU A 44 1.12 -12.51 -14.81
CA LEU A 44 2.52 -12.33 -15.19
C LEU A 44 2.96 -10.89 -14.98
N ALA A 45 4.04 -10.70 -14.25
CA ALA A 45 4.77 -9.46 -14.12
C ALA A 45 6.15 -9.59 -14.75
N LEU A 46 6.63 -8.55 -15.43
CA LEU A 46 7.95 -8.57 -16.09
C LEU A 46 9.11 -8.18 -15.16
N PHE A 47 8.82 -7.99 -13.88
CA PHE A 47 9.77 -7.65 -12.83
C PHE A 47 9.17 -8.02 -11.47
N GLU A 48 9.94 -8.63 -10.59
CA GLU A 48 9.43 -9.13 -9.30
C GLU A 48 8.98 -8.00 -8.36
N GLY A 49 9.55 -6.80 -8.50
CA GLY A 49 9.06 -5.60 -7.82
C GLY A 49 7.64 -5.21 -8.23
N VAL A 50 7.25 -5.51 -9.49
CA VAL A 50 5.86 -5.37 -9.95
C VAL A 50 4.98 -6.44 -9.31
N ALA A 51 5.43 -7.69 -9.27
CA ALA A 51 4.66 -8.79 -8.69
C ALA A 51 4.38 -8.55 -7.19
N SER A 52 5.39 -8.11 -6.44
CA SER A 52 5.26 -7.83 -5.00
C SER A 52 4.34 -6.65 -4.68
N GLY A 53 4.46 -5.53 -5.43
CA GLY A 53 3.56 -4.38 -5.25
C GLY A 53 2.13 -4.67 -5.70
N ALA A 54 1.93 -5.50 -6.75
CA ALA A 54 0.62 -5.94 -7.15
C ALA A 54 -0.03 -6.88 -6.12
N ALA A 55 0.75 -7.77 -5.50
CA ALA A 55 0.27 -8.61 -4.41
C ALA A 55 -0.21 -7.76 -3.21
N ASP A 56 0.52 -6.69 -2.88
CA ASP A 56 0.12 -5.74 -1.85
C ASP A 56 -1.23 -5.07 -2.19
N GLY A 57 -1.35 -4.48 -3.40
CA GLY A 57 -2.58 -3.83 -3.84
C GLY A 57 -3.80 -4.76 -3.86
N TYR A 58 -3.60 -5.99 -4.34
CA TYR A 58 -4.63 -7.02 -4.32
C TYR A 58 -5.09 -7.32 -2.89
N ALA A 59 -4.16 -7.59 -1.98
CA ALA A 59 -4.48 -7.95 -0.61
C ALA A 59 -5.25 -6.85 0.14
N ARG A 60 -4.89 -5.58 -0.08
CA ARG A 60 -5.59 -4.42 0.53
C ARG A 60 -7.04 -4.27 0.06
N LEU A 61 -7.38 -4.70 -1.17
CA LEU A 61 -8.73 -4.56 -1.74
C LEU A 61 -9.55 -5.83 -1.63
N ALA A 62 -8.96 -7.00 -1.91
CA ALA A 62 -9.66 -8.28 -1.92
C ALA A 62 -9.97 -8.79 -0.50
N GLY A 63 -9.29 -8.29 0.53
CA GLY A 63 -9.48 -8.74 1.91
C GLY A 63 -9.03 -10.18 2.17
N LYS A 64 -8.17 -10.73 1.30
CA LYS A 64 -7.62 -12.09 1.37
C LYS A 64 -6.16 -12.12 0.92
N PRO A 65 -5.38 -13.19 1.25
CA PRO A 65 -3.97 -13.25 0.89
C PRO A 65 -3.76 -13.28 -0.63
N ALA A 66 -2.70 -12.59 -1.10
CA ALA A 66 -2.14 -12.77 -2.43
C ALA A 66 -0.96 -13.73 -2.41
N GLY A 67 -0.83 -14.55 -3.46
CA GLY A 67 0.39 -15.31 -3.72
C GLY A 67 1.38 -14.51 -4.57
N THR A 68 2.68 -14.80 -4.43
CA THR A 68 3.72 -14.38 -5.37
C THR A 68 4.62 -15.56 -5.72
N LEU A 69 5.24 -15.53 -6.91
CA LEU A 69 6.26 -16.49 -7.32
C LEU A 69 7.50 -15.75 -7.79
N PHE A 70 8.64 -16.00 -7.12
CA PHE A 70 9.92 -15.36 -7.40
C PHE A 70 11.01 -16.38 -7.72
N HIS A 71 11.88 -16.03 -8.68
CA HIS A 71 12.96 -16.90 -9.10
C HIS A 71 14.18 -16.76 -8.18
N CYS A 72 14.35 -17.73 -7.29
CA CYS A 72 15.48 -17.83 -6.38
C CYS A 72 15.76 -16.56 -5.56
N GLY A 73 16.95 -16.47 -4.97
CA GLY A 73 17.39 -15.29 -4.22
C GLY A 73 17.34 -13.99 -5.01
N PRO A 74 17.90 -13.91 -6.24
CA PRO A 74 17.84 -12.69 -7.06
C PRO A 74 16.41 -12.19 -7.33
N GLY A 75 15.46 -13.08 -7.61
CA GLY A 75 14.06 -12.70 -7.79
C GLY A 75 13.43 -12.14 -6.51
N LEU A 76 13.72 -12.75 -5.36
CA LEU A 76 13.31 -12.18 -4.07
C LEU A 76 13.96 -10.82 -3.83
N ALA A 77 15.25 -10.66 -4.14
CA ALA A 77 15.95 -9.39 -3.97
C ALA A 77 15.30 -8.26 -4.78
N ASN A 78 14.89 -8.52 -6.03
CA ASN A 78 14.15 -7.57 -6.86
C ASN A 78 12.79 -7.17 -6.24
N ALA A 79 12.16 -8.06 -5.48
CA ALA A 79 10.86 -7.84 -4.86
C ALA A 79 10.92 -7.07 -3.52
N LEU A 80 12.10 -7.00 -2.85
CA LEU A 80 12.22 -6.56 -1.45
C LEU A 80 11.68 -5.16 -1.19
N ALA A 81 11.83 -4.21 -2.11
CA ALA A 81 11.36 -2.83 -1.92
C ALA A 81 9.83 -2.78 -1.71
N ASN A 82 9.05 -3.46 -2.56
CA ASN A 82 7.61 -3.47 -2.44
C ASN A 82 7.11 -4.50 -1.40
N LEU A 83 7.87 -5.55 -1.09
CA LEU A 83 7.60 -6.37 0.10
C LEU A 83 7.79 -5.59 1.40
N HIS A 84 8.75 -4.64 1.45
CA HIS A 84 8.87 -3.73 2.57
C HIS A 84 7.61 -2.84 2.72
N ASN A 85 7.08 -2.31 1.62
CA ASN A 85 5.83 -1.55 1.61
C ASN A 85 4.66 -2.42 2.10
N ALA A 86 4.50 -3.64 1.57
CA ALA A 86 3.48 -4.60 1.99
C ALA A 86 3.56 -4.95 3.49
N ARG A 87 4.79 -5.16 4.01
CA ARG A 87 5.02 -5.36 5.45
C ARG A 87 4.52 -4.18 6.28
N ARG A 88 4.80 -2.95 5.83
CA ARG A 88 4.37 -1.72 6.55
C ARG A 88 2.87 -1.48 6.45
N ALA A 89 2.24 -1.97 5.38
CA ALA A 89 0.80 -1.95 5.20
C ALA A 89 0.07 -3.10 5.92
N HIS A 90 0.81 -4.05 6.50
CA HIS A 90 0.28 -5.28 7.08
C HIS A 90 -0.52 -6.12 6.09
N SER A 91 -0.13 -6.10 4.82
CA SER A 91 -0.80 -6.86 3.77
C SER A 91 -0.51 -8.35 3.89
N PRO A 92 -1.52 -9.22 3.86
CA PRO A 92 -1.31 -10.66 3.84
C PRO A 92 -0.77 -11.09 2.47
N VAL A 93 0.51 -11.46 2.40
CA VAL A 93 1.17 -11.93 1.18
C VAL A 93 1.89 -13.25 1.48
N VAL A 94 1.70 -14.24 0.60
CA VAL A 94 2.38 -15.53 0.64
C VAL A 94 3.39 -15.57 -0.50
N ASN A 95 4.67 -15.37 -0.19
CA ASN A 95 5.74 -15.49 -1.17
C ASN A 95 6.14 -16.97 -1.35
N ILE A 96 6.16 -17.41 -2.59
CA ILE A 96 6.76 -18.68 -3.00
C ILE A 96 8.06 -18.31 -3.71
N VAL A 97 9.19 -18.72 -3.16
CA VAL A 97 10.52 -18.43 -3.70
C VAL A 97 11.19 -19.74 -4.06
N GLY A 98 11.45 -19.97 -5.34
CA GLY A 98 12.22 -21.12 -5.76
C GLY A 98 13.65 -21.10 -5.19
N ASP A 99 14.28 -22.26 -5.11
CA ASP A 99 15.69 -22.38 -4.72
C ASP A 99 16.32 -23.59 -5.43
N GLN A 100 17.64 -23.66 -5.34
CA GLN A 100 18.40 -24.82 -5.81
C GLN A 100 17.91 -26.10 -5.11
N ALA A 101 17.99 -27.24 -5.81
CA ALA A 101 17.72 -28.53 -5.20
C ALA A 101 18.60 -28.74 -3.95
N THR A 102 18.05 -29.38 -2.93
CA THR A 102 18.73 -29.54 -1.62
C THR A 102 20.11 -30.16 -1.74
N TYR A 103 20.29 -31.14 -2.65
CA TYR A 103 21.57 -31.81 -2.91
C TYR A 103 22.52 -30.97 -3.80
N HIS A 104 21.99 -29.97 -4.53
CA HIS A 104 22.79 -29.14 -5.45
C HIS A 104 23.25 -27.84 -4.79
N ARG A 105 22.47 -27.29 -3.88
CA ARG A 105 22.79 -26.06 -3.15
C ARG A 105 24.21 -26.06 -2.48
N PRO A 106 24.69 -27.16 -1.85
CA PRO A 106 26.03 -27.19 -1.27
C PRO A 106 27.18 -27.04 -2.27
N LEU A 107 26.92 -27.19 -3.58
CA LEU A 107 27.88 -27.00 -4.65
C LEU A 107 28.02 -25.52 -5.07
N ASP A 108 27.27 -24.62 -4.44
CA ASP A 108 27.25 -23.18 -4.68
C ASP A 108 26.99 -22.79 -6.14
N PRO A 109 25.90 -23.29 -6.78
CA PRO A 109 25.58 -22.90 -8.15
C PRO A 109 25.20 -21.42 -8.23
N PRO A 110 25.30 -20.78 -9.45
CA PRO A 110 25.26 -19.31 -9.62
C PRO A 110 24.12 -18.54 -8.98
N LEU A 111 22.96 -19.12 -8.71
CA LEU A 111 21.82 -18.43 -8.10
C LEU A 111 21.68 -18.71 -6.59
N THR A 112 22.65 -19.37 -5.98
CA THR A 112 22.66 -19.62 -4.54
C THR A 112 22.81 -18.30 -3.79
N ALA A 113 21.94 -18.08 -2.79
CA ALA A 113 21.94 -16.87 -1.96
C ALA A 113 21.41 -17.18 -0.55
N ASP A 114 21.59 -16.25 0.39
CA ASP A 114 20.92 -16.31 1.69
C ASP A 114 19.47 -15.81 1.56
N THR A 115 18.68 -16.56 0.80
CA THR A 115 17.27 -16.26 0.52
C THR A 115 16.46 -16.12 1.81
N ALA A 116 16.72 -16.96 2.80
CA ALA A 116 16.04 -16.92 4.09
C ALA A 116 16.40 -15.65 4.89
N GLY A 117 17.67 -15.23 4.88
CA GLY A 117 18.13 -13.99 5.52
C GLY A 117 17.46 -12.76 4.91
N TRP A 118 17.39 -12.70 3.57
CA TRP A 118 16.72 -11.59 2.88
C TRP A 118 15.21 -11.56 3.17
N ALA A 119 14.55 -12.71 3.17
CA ALA A 119 13.13 -12.80 3.48
C ALA A 119 12.79 -12.32 4.90
N ARG A 120 13.65 -12.61 5.89
CA ARG A 120 13.44 -12.14 7.29
C ARG A 120 13.42 -10.62 7.43
N GLY A 121 14.07 -9.89 6.52
CA GLY A 121 14.05 -8.41 6.50
C GLY A 121 12.68 -7.83 6.21
N VAL A 122 11.83 -8.56 5.49
CA VAL A 122 10.53 -8.08 5.00
C VAL A 122 9.33 -8.91 5.48
N GLY A 123 9.54 -10.04 6.17
CA GLY A 123 8.47 -10.93 6.63
C GLY A 123 8.66 -11.42 8.06
N GLY A 124 7.55 -11.69 8.76
CA GLY A 124 7.56 -12.29 10.09
C GLY A 124 7.60 -13.82 10.10
N PHE A 125 7.33 -14.47 8.95
CA PHE A 125 7.37 -15.90 8.77
C PHE A 125 8.24 -16.27 7.57
N VAL A 126 9.22 -17.14 7.78
CA VAL A 126 10.09 -17.66 6.72
C VAL A 126 10.32 -19.14 6.97
N ARG A 127 10.04 -19.99 5.98
CA ARG A 127 10.26 -21.43 6.05
C ARG A 127 10.84 -21.93 4.74
N THR A 128 11.80 -22.85 4.83
CA THR A 128 12.34 -23.60 3.69
C THR A 128 11.78 -25.02 3.74
N ALA A 129 11.15 -25.48 2.67
CA ALA A 129 10.68 -26.84 2.54
C ALA A 129 11.88 -27.82 2.50
N THR A 130 11.75 -28.96 3.15
CA THR A 130 12.83 -29.95 3.26
C THR A 130 12.51 -31.28 2.57
N SER A 131 11.24 -31.47 2.17
CA SER A 131 10.80 -32.68 1.47
C SER A 131 9.49 -32.39 0.70
N ALA A 132 9.22 -33.15 -0.37
CA ALA A 132 7.97 -33.04 -1.12
C ALA A 132 6.74 -33.30 -0.23
N GLY A 133 6.81 -34.27 0.68
CA GLY A 133 5.71 -34.58 1.61
C GLY A 133 5.40 -33.44 2.59
N GLY A 134 6.38 -32.59 2.92
CA GLY A 134 6.24 -31.46 3.84
C GLY A 134 5.70 -30.17 3.20
N VAL A 135 5.78 -30.03 1.88
CA VAL A 135 5.47 -28.77 1.17
C VAL A 135 4.05 -28.25 1.48
N GLY A 136 3.05 -29.12 1.49
CA GLY A 136 1.68 -28.69 1.79
C GLY A 136 1.52 -28.17 3.23
N ALA A 137 2.12 -28.85 4.22
CA ALA A 137 2.08 -28.40 5.62
C ALA A 137 2.83 -27.06 5.80
N ASP A 138 3.97 -26.88 5.13
CA ASP A 138 4.74 -25.64 5.16
C ASP A 138 3.98 -24.48 4.50
N ALA A 139 3.29 -24.74 3.39
CA ALA A 139 2.43 -23.79 2.72
C ALA A 139 1.23 -23.40 3.59
N ALA A 140 0.57 -24.38 4.21
CA ALA A 140 -0.54 -24.13 5.14
C ALA A 140 -0.12 -23.21 6.30
N ALA A 141 1.06 -23.48 6.89
CA ALA A 141 1.62 -22.63 7.94
C ALA A 141 1.93 -21.21 7.45
N ALA A 142 2.46 -21.05 6.23
CA ALA A 142 2.72 -19.73 5.63
C ALA A 142 1.41 -18.95 5.41
N ILE A 143 0.35 -19.60 4.91
CA ILE A 143 -0.95 -18.98 4.70
C ILE A 143 -1.57 -18.55 6.04
N THR A 144 -1.54 -19.41 7.05
CA THR A 144 -2.03 -19.08 8.40
C THR A 144 -1.26 -17.90 8.98
N ALA A 145 0.07 -17.90 8.86
CA ALA A 145 0.90 -16.78 9.30
C ALA A 145 0.55 -15.47 8.58
N ALA A 146 0.40 -15.50 7.25
CA ALA A 146 0.03 -14.32 6.47
C ALA A 146 -1.32 -13.75 6.90
N ARG A 147 -2.29 -14.59 7.27
CA ARG A 147 -3.64 -14.20 7.71
C ARG A 147 -3.74 -13.83 9.18
N THR A 148 -2.70 -14.13 9.98
CA THR A 148 -2.70 -13.76 11.42
C THR A 148 -2.75 -12.25 11.58
N PRO A 149 -3.73 -11.69 12.32
CA PRO A 149 -3.85 -10.24 12.51
C PRO A 149 -2.56 -9.59 13.03
N PRO A 150 -2.18 -8.44 12.47
CA PRO A 150 -2.89 -7.58 11.50
C PRO A 150 -2.75 -8.00 10.02
N GLY A 151 -2.05 -9.08 9.73
CA GLY A 151 -1.59 -9.52 8.42
C GLY A 151 -0.07 -9.31 8.27
N GLN A 152 0.57 -10.14 7.45
CA GLN A 152 2.01 -10.06 7.23
C GLN A 152 2.44 -10.72 5.92
N VAL A 153 3.67 -10.42 5.53
CA VAL A 153 4.39 -11.14 4.48
C VAL A 153 4.93 -12.45 5.06
N ALA A 154 4.54 -13.58 4.48
CA ALA A 154 5.02 -14.92 4.82
C ALA A 154 5.75 -15.53 3.62
N THR A 155 6.94 -16.08 3.81
CA THR A 155 7.76 -16.62 2.73
C THR A 155 7.98 -18.11 2.90
N LEU A 156 7.62 -18.88 1.85
CA LEU A 156 7.95 -20.27 1.67
C LEU A 156 9.06 -20.36 0.61
N ILE A 157 10.24 -20.82 1.00
CA ILE A 157 11.33 -21.16 0.10
C ILE A 157 11.13 -22.61 -0.34
N LEU A 158 11.09 -22.83 -1.66
CA LEU A 158 10.75 -24.09 -2.29
C LEU A 158 11.95 -24.62 -3.08
N PRO A 159 12.87 -25.41 -2.48
CA PRO A 159 13.92 -26.09 -3.23
C PRO A 159 13.34 -26.94 -4.36
N ALA A 160 13.99 -26.94 -5.53
CA ALA A 160 13.46 -27.53 -6.75
C ALA A 160 13.12 -29.03 -6.59
N ASP A 161 13.93 -29.80 -5.87
CA ASP A 161 13.67 -31.23 -5.60
C ASP A 161 12.48 -31.47 -4.67
N THR A 162 12.16 -30.54 -3.79
CA THR A 162 10.92 -30.62 -2.98
C THR A 162 9.68 -30.33 -3.83
N ALA A 163 9.81 -29.58 -4.92
CA ALA A 163 8.72 -29.32 -5.86
C ALA A 163 8.45 -30.51 -6.78
N TRP A 164 9.49 -31.12 -7.38
CA TRP A 164 9.30 -32.24 -8.30
C TRP A 164 9.23 -33.62 -7.63
N GLY A 165 9.68 -33.74 -6.36
CA GLY A 165 9.65 -34.98 -5.60
C GLY A 165 8.24 -35.51 -5.41
N GLU A 166 8.09 -36.85 -5.49
CA GLU A 166 6.81 -37.53 -5.24
C GLU A 166 6.49 -37.62 -3.75
N GLY A 167 5.23 -37.91 -3.43
CA GLY A 167 4.75 -38.06 -2.05
C GLY A 167 4.24 -36.73 -1.45
N GLY A 168 3.96 -35.71 -2.30
CA GLY A 168 3.32 -34.46 -1.88
C GLY A 168 1.94 -34.71 -1.25
N ILE A 169 1.67 -34.04 -0.14
CA ILE A 169 0.41 -34.13 0.61
C ILE A 169 -0.16 -32.72 0.74
N ALA A 170 -1.33 -32.47 0.15
CA ALA A 170 -2.03 -31.21 0.33
C ALA A 170 -2.51 -31.06 1.77
N ALA A 171 -2.47 -29.84 2.30
CA ALA A 171 -2.93 -29.52 3.65
C ALA A 171 -3.97 -28.42 3.63
N THR A 172 -4.83 -28.38 4.64
CA THR A 172 -5.76 -27.28 4.87
C THR A 172 -5.14 -26.36 5.91
N PRO A 173 -4.96 -25.04 5.60
CA PRO A 173 -4.47 -24.09 6.58
C PRO A 173 -5.42 -23.97 7.78
N ASP A 174 -4.85 -23.84 8.96
CA ASP A 174 -5.63 -23.52 10.15
C ASP A 174 -6.31 -22.14 9.98
N PRO A 175 -7.51 -21.94 10.55
CA PRO A 175 -8.12 -20.62 10.61
C PRO A 175 -7.18 -19.66 11.36
N PRO A 176 -7.07 -18.38 10.93
CA PRO A 176 -6.28 -17.43 11.68
C PRO A 176 -6.86 -17.25 13.09
N PRO A 177 -6.02 -16.99 14.10
CA PRO A 177 -6.50 -16.71 15.43
C PRO A 177 -7.46 -15.50 15.40
N PRO A 178 -8.48 -15.47 16.28
CA PRO A 178 -9.37 -14.33 16.38
C PRO A 178 -8.58 -13.06 16.73
N THR A 179 -8.97 -11.93 16.15
CA THR A 179 -8.34 -10.64 16.44
C THR A 179 -8.50 -10.31 17.94
N PRO A 180 -7.43 -10.12 18.70
CA PRO A 180 -7.52 -9.80 20.12
C PRO A 180 -8.25 -8.48 20.37
N ARG A 181 -9.06 -8.42 21.42
CA ARG A 181 -9.76 -7.20 21.82
C ARG A 181 -8.89 -6.31 22.71
N ALA A 182 -9.17 -5.01 22.70
CA ALA A 182 -8.59 -4.08 23.66
C ALA A 182 -9.08 -4.39 25.09
N SER A 183 -8.22 -4.19 26.08
CA SER A 183 -8.60 -4.40 27.48
C SER A 183 -9.63 -3.37 27.97
N ALA A 184 -10.47 -3.73 28.94
CA ALA A 184 -11.39 -2.78 29.58
C ALA A 184 -10.64 -1.62 30.25
N ALA A 185 -9.45 -1.89 30.77
CA ALA A 185 -8.57 -0.88 31.38
C ALA A 185 -8.11 0.16 30.36
N ALA A 186 -7.68 -0.25 29.15
CA ALA A 186 -7.28 0.66 28.07
C ALA A 186 -8.45 1.56 27.63
N VAL A 187 -9.65 1.00 27.51
CA VAL A 187 -10.86 1.80 27.20
C VAL A 187 -11.16 2.80 28.30
N ALA A 188 -11.10 2.40 29.56
CA ALA A 188 -11.36 3.28 30.70
C ALA A 188 -10.31 4.39 30.81
N GLU A 189 -9.04 4.09 30.55
CA GLU A 189 -7.94 5.05 30.54
C GLU A 189 -8.13 6.09 29.44
N ALA A 190 -8.37 5.65 28.18
CA ALA A 190 -8.63 6.54 27.06
C ALA A 190 -9.88 7.42 27.32
N ALA A 191 -10.94 6.85 27.89
CA ALA A 191 -12.14 7.62 28.24
C ALA A 191 -11.87 8.70 29.30
N ARG A 192 -11.03 8.41 30.31
CA ARG A 192 -10.62 9.42 31.32
C ARG A 192 -9.82 10.54 30.66
N ALA A 193 -8.82 10.18 29.83
CA ALA A 193 -8.00 11.15 29.11
C ALA A 193 -8.86 12.08 28.25
N LEU A 194 -9.81 11.55 27.50
CA LEU A 194 -10.67 12.33 26.62
C LEU A 194 -11.75 13.16 27.36
N ARG A 195 -12.06 12.81 28.62
CA ARG A 195 -12.96 13.59 29.47
C ARG A 195 -12.27 14.72 30.23
N SER A 196 -10.94 14.78 30.23
CA SER A 196 -10.20 15.84 30.93
C SER A 196 -10.51 17.25 30.43
N GLY A 197 -10.97 17.36 29.17
CA GLY A 197 -11.15 18.64 28.49
C GLY A 197 -9.84 19.23 27.93
N GLU A 198 -8.71 18.54 28.13
CA GLU A 198 -7.42 18.95 27.58
C GLU A 198 -7.31 18.61 26.09
N PRO A 199 -6.47 19.33 25.32
CA PRO A 199 -6.28 19.08 23.89
C PRO A 199 -5.84 17.64 23.61
N ALA A 200 -6.64 16.90 22.85
CA ALA A 200 -6.41 15.48 22.55
C ALA A 200 -6.41 15.18 21.04
N VAL A 201 -5.56 14.23 20.65
CA VAL A 201 -5.54 13.64 19.31
C VAL A 201 -5.91 12.16 19.39
N LEU A 202 -6.80 11.71 18.51
CA LEU A 202 -7.10 10.31 18.26
C LEU A 202 -6.39 9.88 16.99
N LEU A 203 -5.28 9.13 17.12
CA LEU A 203 -4.47 8.69 16.00
C LEU A 203 -4.91 7.30 15.54
N LEU A 204 -5.32 7.18 14.28
CA LEU A 204 -5.86 5.98 13.68
C LEU A 204 -4.91 5.40 12.63
N GLY A 205 -4.70 4.09 12.66
CA GLY A 205 -3.98 3.33 11.64
C GLY A 205 -4.71 2.05 11.29
N GLY A 206 -4.15 1.25 10.40
CA GLY A 206 -4.63 -0.08 10.04
C GLY A 206 -6.16 -0.18 9.93
N ALA A 207 -6.77 -1.17 10.58
CA ALA A 207 -8.22 -1.39 10.57
C ALA A 207 -9.03 -0.22 11.16
N ALA A 208 -8.49 0.53 12.12
CA ALA A 208 -9.15 1.70 12.70
C ALA A 208 -9.34 2.85 11.69
N ALA A 209 -8.60 2.87 10.58
CA ALA A 209 -8.81 3.81 9.47
C ALA A 209 -9.91 3.38 8.48
N GLY A 210 -10.57 2.23 8.69
CA GLY A 210 -11.72 1.77 7.92
C GLY A 210 -13.03 2.46 8.32
N GLU A 211 -14.12 2.21 7.55
CA GLU A 211 -15.41 2.89 7.72
C GLU A 211 -15.94 2.88 9.15
N ALA A 212 -15.95 1.71 9.80
CA ALA A 212 -16.46 1.58 11.18
C ALA A 212 -15.63 2.40 12.19
N GLY A 213 -14.28 2.36 12.04
CA GLY A 213 -13.38 3.12 12.90
C GLY A 213 -13.52 4.62 12.70
N LEU A 214 -13.62 5.10 11.45
CA LEU A 214 -13.82 6.52 11.13
C LEU A 214 -15.17 7.03 11.66
N ALA A 215 -16.23 6.24 11.55
CA ALA A 215 -17.54 6.57 12.11
C ALA A 215 -17.50 6.70 13.64
N ALA A 216 -16.87 5.75 14.33
CA ALA A 216 -16.68 5.80 15.77
C ALA A 216 -15.81 7.01 16.20
N ALA A 217 -14.73 7.30 15.47
CA ALA A 217 -13.88 8.46 15.72
C ALA A 217 -14.63 9.79 15.55
N ALA A 218 -15.53 9.89 14.58
CA ALA A 218 -16.39 11.06 14.40
C ALA A 218 -17.34 11.27 15.59
N ARG A 219 -17.94 10.19 16.14
CA ARG A 219 -18.75 10.23 17.37
C ARG A 219 -17.92 10.68 18.56
N ILE A 220 -16.73 10.13 18.75
CA ILE A 220 -15.82 10.49 19.84
C ILE A 220 -15.45 11.98 19.76
N ARG A 221 -15.12 12.46 18.54
CA ARG A 221 -14.86 13.89 18.32
C ARG A 221 -16.05 14.76 18.71
N ALA A 222 -17.26 14.39 18.34
CA ALA A 222 -18.47 15.15 18.68
C ALA A 222 -18.70 15.22 20.20
N ALA A 223 -18.34 14.16 20.95
CA ALA A 223 -18.50 14.11 22.41
C ALA A 223 -17.41 14.83 23.18
N THR A 224 -16.18 14.88 22.68
CA THR A 224 -15.00 15.27 23.46
C THR A 224 -14.19 16.42 22.86
N GLY A 225 -14.42 16.76 21.59
CA GLY A 225 -13.56 17.70 20.86
C GLY A 225 -12.21 17.12 20.43
N ALA A 226 -11.87 15.88 20.78
CA ALA A 226 -10.64 15.22 20.36
C ALA A 226 -10.51 15.23 18.85
N ARG A 227 -9.34 15.57 18.34
CA ARG A 227 -9.09 15.68 16.88
C ARG A 227 -8.63 14.34 16.31
N PRO A 228 -9.43 13.69 15.43
CA PRO A 228 -8.98 12.47 14.77
C PRO A 228 -8.00 12.79 13.63
N LEU A 229 -6.92 12.02 13.57
CA LEU A 229 -5.95 11.99 12.47
C LEU A 229 -5.69 10.54 12.10
N VAL A 230 -5.37 10.27 10.83
CA VAL A 230 -4.74 9.02 10.43
C VAL A 230 -3.23 9.19 10.32
N GLU A 231 -2.50 8.08 10.30
CA GLU A 231 -1.07 8.08 10.05
C GLU A 231 -0.71 8.82 8.76
N THR A 232 0.56 9.23 8.63
CA THR A 232 1.06 9.90 7.42
C THR A 232 0.84 9.05 6.17
N PHE A 233 1.07 7.74 6.29
CA PHE A 233 0.92 6.75 5.23
C PHE A 233 0.02 5.62 5.72
N VAL A 234 -1.24 5.66 5.33
CA VAL A 234 -2.24 4.66 5.69
C VAL A 234 -2.45 3.68 4.54
N GLY A 235 -2.54 2.39 4.84
CA GLY A 235 -2.68 1.35 3.82
C GLY A 235 -3.91 1.51 2.93
N ARG A 236 -5.05 1.78 3.57
CA ARG A 236 -6.34 2.05 2.90
C ARG A 236 -7.21 2.92 3.79
N ILE A 237 -7.85 3.93 3.22
CA ILE A 237 -8.84 4.76 3.91
C ILE A 237 -10.00 5.10 2.97
N PRO A 238 -11.27 4.85 3.38
CA PRO A 238 -12.44 5.32 2.65
C PRO A 238 -12.62 6.83 2.81
N ARG A 239 -12.85 7.54 1.70
CA ARG A 239 -12.93 9.01 1.64
C ARG A 239 -14.06 9.48 0.72
N GLY A 240 -14.27 10.80 0.65
CA GLY A 240 -15.23 11.44 -0.25
C GLY A 240 -16.50 11.91 0.45
N ARG A 241 -17.46 12.35 -0.37
CA ARG A 241 -18.76 12.83 0.11
C ARG A 241 -19.45 11.84 1.02
N GLY A 242 -20.11 12.34 2.06
CA GLY A 242 -20.85 11.50 3.02
C GLY A 242 -19.98 10.77 4.04
N ARG A 243 -18.65 10.81 3.91
CA ARG A 243 -17.72 10.18 4.84
C ARG A 243 -17.07 11.21 5.78
N PRO A 244 -16.71 10.83 7.02
CA PRO A 244 -15.98 11.72 7.93
C PRO A 244 -14.66 12.15 7.29
N ALA A 245 -14.44 13.46 7.22
CA ALA A 245 -13.17 13.93 6.70
C ALA A 245 -12.15 14.03 7.83
N ILE A 246 -11.33 13.03 7.90
CA ILE A 246 -10.23 12.92 8.84
C ILE A 246 -8.94 13.29 8.11
N GLY A 247 -8.17 14.20 8.71
CA GLY A 247 -6.86 14.59 8.22
C GLY A 247 -5.82 13.49 8.45
N ARG A 248 -4.68 13.59 7.78
CA ARG A 248 -3.50 12.76 8.07
C ARG A 248 -2.43 13.54 8.81
N VAL A 249 -1.55 12.86 9.51
CA VAL A 249 -0.32 13.45 10.04
C VAL A 249 0.50 13.98 8.86
N PRO A 250 0.90 15.26 8.83
CA PRO A 250 1.67 15.82 7.73
C PRO A 250 3.05 15.14 7.59
N TYR A 251 3.54 15.00 6.35
CA TYR A 251 4.90 14.49 6.11
C TYR A 251 5.99 15.52 6.46
N PRO A 252 5.90 16.81 6.07
CA PRO A 252 6.92 17.79 6.41
C PRO A 252 7.04 17.95 7.92
N ILE A 253 8.27 17.84 8.47
CA ILE A 253 8.52 17.78 9.92
C ILE A 253 7.92 18.99 10.67
N ASP A 254 8.05 20.20 10.15
CA ASP A 254 7.53 21.40 10.82
C ASP A 254 6.00 21.42 10.85
N ALA A 255 5.36 21.02 9.75
CA ALA A 255 3.91 20.89 9.70
C ALA A 255 3.41 19.77 10.63
N ALA A 256 4.16 18.67 10.72
CA ALA A 256 3.85 17.57 11.62
C ALA A 256 3.97 18.00 13.10
N LEU A 257 5.04 18.68 13.47
CA LEU A 257 5.21 19.23 14.83
C LEU A 257 4.12 20.25 15.17
N ALA A 258 3.79 21.16 14.24
CA ALA A 258 2.68 22.10 14.39
C ALA A 258 1.33 21.38 14.57
N ALA A 259 1.13 20.25 13.89
CA ALA A 259 -0.10 19.47 14.01
C ALA A 259 -0.26 18.86 15.43
N PHE A 260 0.80 18.66 16.19
CA PHE A 260 0.76 18.14 17.56
C PHE A 260 1.04 19.22 18.63
N ALA A 261 1.26 20.48 18.23
CA ALA A 261 1.52 21.56 19.20
C ALA A 261 0.39 21.67 20.22
N GLY A 262 0.75 21.71 21.51
CA GLY A 262 -0.19 21.85 22.63
C GLY A 262 -1.04 20.61 22.93
N VAL A 263 -0.86 19.49 22.23
CA VAL A 263 -1.56 18.22 22.50
C VAL A 263 -1.09 17.64 23.84
N ARG A 264 -2.03 17.36 24.74
CA ARG A 264 -1.78 16.80 26.07
C ARG A 264 -2.06 15.30 26.13
N HIS A 265 -2.97 14.80 25.27
CA HIS A 265 -3.32 13.39 25.20
C HIS A 265 -3.29 12.88 23.76
N LEU A 266 -2.55 11.82 23.52
CA LEU A 266 -2.54 11.07 22.27
C LEU A 266 -3.13 9.69 22.51
N VAL A 267 -4.32 9.42 21.96
CA VAL A 267 -4.95 8.09 22.00
C VAL A 267 -4.63 7.39 20.67
N ALA A 268 -3.78 6.36 20.71
CA ALA A 268 -3.36 5.60 19.55
C ALA A 268 -4.22 4.33 19.35
N VAL A 269 -4.67 4.08 18.12
CA VAL A 269 -5.54 2.95 17.75
C VAL A 269 -5.03 2.34 16.45
N ASN A 270 -4.50 1.14 16.52
CA ASN A 270 -3.82 0.44 15.43
C ASN A 270 -2.71 1.28 14.75
N ALA A 271 -2.16 2.25 15.46
CA ALA A 271 -1.10 3.13 15.03
C ALA A 271 -0.02 3.22 16.10
N PRO A 272 1.27 3.25 15.75
CA PRO A 272 2.33 3.59 16.69
C PRO A 272 2.29 5.09 17.01
N PRO A 273 2.91 5.53 18.12
CA PRO A 273 3.14 6.95 18.35
C PRO A 273 3.87 7.60 17.17
N PRO A 274 3.46 8.79 16.72
CA PRO A 274 3.96 9.37 15.49
C PRO A 274 5.41 9.84 15.62
N VAL A 275 6.22 9.55 14.59
CA VAL A 275 7.63 9.95 14.49
C VAL A 275 7.88 10.68 13.18
N GLY A 276 8.93 11.52 13.13
CA GLY A 276 9.40 12.10 11.89
C GLY A 276 9.81 11.00 10.90
N PHE A 277 9.57 11.21 9.61
CA PHE A 277 9.97 10.22 8.59
C PHE A 277 11.49 10.07 8.54
N PHE A 278 12.20 11.19 8.62
CA PHE A 278 13.64 11.25 8.82
C PHE A 278 13.98 12.08 10.04
N ALA A 279 15.21 11.93 10.54
CA ALA A 279 15.78 12.84 11.53
C ALA A 279 16.27 14.12 10.84
N TYR A 280 16.00 15.26 11.46
CA TYR A 280 16.42 16.56 10.99
C TYR A 280 17.23 17.30 12.07
N PRO A 281 18.29 18.04 11.72
CA PRO A 281 19.08 18.79 12.69
C PRO A 281 18.21 19.72 13.55
N GLY A 282 18.36 19.63 14.88
CA GLY A 282 17.60 20.47 15.81
C GLY A 282 16.10 20.17 15.93
N LYS A 283 15.59 19.12 15.29
CA LYS A 283 14.19 18.70 15.39
C LYS A 283 14.05 17.42 16.24
N PRO A 284 12.95 17.27 17.02
CA PRO A 284 12.71 16.03 17.76
C PRO A 284 12.29 14.90 16.79
N GLY A 285 12.65 13.66 17.11
CA GLY A 285 12.21 12.48 16.37
C GLY A 285 10.74 12.12 16.62
N ARG A 286 10.24 12.40 17.85
CA ARG A 286 8.82 12.22 18.20
C ARG A 286 8.05 13.49 17.85
N LEU A 287 6.85 13.33 17.28
CA LEU A 287 6.05 14.46 16.82
C LEU A 287 5.15 15.05 17.92
N GLN A 288 4.73 14.25 18.89
CA GLN A 288 3.97 14.74 20.05
C GLN A 288 4.88 15.47 21.06
N PRO A 289 4.39 16.48 21.78
CA PRO A 289 5.13 17.16 22.83
C PRO A 289 5.68 16.20 23.90
N PRO A 290 6.81 16.51 24.58
CA PRO A 290 7.39 15.66 25.63
C PRO A 290 6.45 15.42 26.81
N ASP A 291 5.57 16.36 27.11
CA ASP A 291 4.57 16.32 28.18
C ASP A 291 3.22 15.76 27.73
N CYS A 292 3.11 15.27 26.49
CA CYS A 292 1.92 14.60 25.96
C CYS A 292 1.85 13.17 26.50
N ALA A 293 0.78 12.83 27.20
CA ALA A 293 0.51 11.46 27.63
C ALA A 293 0.03 10.61 26.43
N VAL A 294 0.68 9.47 26.21
CA VAL A 294 0.33 8.52 25.13
C VAL A 294 -0.47 7.36 25.72
N HIS A 295 -1.67 7.15 25.20
CA HIS A 295 -2.59 6.08 25.59
C HIS A 295 -2.77 5.13 24.42
N VAL A 296 -2.42 3.86 24.54
CA VAL A 296 -2.67 2.85 23.51
C VAL A 296 -4.02 2.21 23.79
N LEU A 297 -5.04 2.63 23.03
CA LEU A 297 -6.39 2.05 23.13
C LEU A 297 -6.42 0.63 22.53
N ALA A 298 -5.84 0.47 21.34
CA ALA A 298 -5.68 -0.84 20.71
C ALA A 298 -4.34 -0.88 19.96
N GLY A 299 -3.54 -1.92 20.22
CA GLY A 299 -2.30 -2.19 19.50
C GLY A 299 -2.54 -2.58 18.04
N ILE A 300 -1.48 -2.63 17.23
CA ILE A 300 -1.56 -2.87 15.78
C ILE A 300 -2.30 -4.16 15.43
N GLY A 301 -2.13 -5.24 16.20
CA GLY A 301 -2.79 -6.54 15.99
C GLY A 301 -4.13 -6.72 16.73
N GLN A 302 -4.68 -5.67 17.33
CA GLN A 302 -5.95 -5.73 18.06
C GLN A 302 -7.12 -5.16 17.23
N ASP A 303 -8.35 -5.46 17.65
CA ASP A 303 -9.56 -4.94 17.01
C ASP A 303 -9.77 -3.45 17.34
N GLY A 304 -9.19 -2.59 16.54
CA GLY A 304 -9.28 -1.13 16.69
C GLY A 304 -10.70 -0.58 16.49
N PRO A 305 -11.44 -0.98 15.46
CA PRO A 305 -12.84 -0.60 15.27
C PRO A 305 -13.73 -0.93 16.48
N GLU A 306 -13.63 -2.14 17.04
CA GLU A 306 -14.36 -2.55 18.23
C GLU A 306 -13.97 -1.72 19.46
N ALA A 307 -12.65 -1.49 19.63
CA ALA A 307 -12.15 -0.67 20.72
C ALA A 307 -12.66 0.78 20.66
N LEU A 308 -12.73 1.37 19.45
CA LEU A 308 -13.31 2.70 19.22
C LEU A 308 -14.81 2.73 19.49
N ALA A 309 -15.56 1.69 19.12
CA ALA A 309 -16.98 1.59 19.41
C ALA A 309 -17.23 1.57 20.93
N ARG A 310 -16.48 0.74 21.67
CA ARG A 310 -16.57 0.70 23.16
C ARG A 310 -16.15 2.02 23.80
N LEU A 311 -15.14 2.68 23.27
CA LEU A 311 -14.72 4.01 23.76
C LEU A 311 -15.84 5.04 23.52
N ALA A 312 -16.49 5.04 22.36
CA ALA A 312 -17.62 5.90 22.07
C ALA A 312 -18.81 5.64 23.03
N GLU A 313 -19.12 4.37 23.35
CA GLU A 313 -20.13 4.00 24.36
C GLU A 313 -19.73 4.47 25.76
N ALA A 314 -18.50 4.22 26.19
CA ALA A 314 -17.99 4.66 27.48
C ALA A 314 -18.10 6.18 27.64
N LEU A 315 -17.87 6.94 26.56
CA LEU A 315 -18.01 8.40 26.52
C LEU A 315 -19.47 8.87 26.41
N ARG A 316 -20.43 7.98 26.23
CA ARG A 316 -21.82 8.29 25.89
C ARG A 316 -21.91 9.20 24.64
N ALA A 317 -21.03 8.92 23.67
CA ALA A 317 -20.92 9.73 22.47
C ALA A 317 -22.23 9.67 21.65
N PRO A 318 -22.77 10.81 21.21
CA PRO A 318 -23.97 10.84 20.38
C PRO A 318 -23.73 10.12 19.04
N ALA A 319 -24.81 9.91 18.27
CA ALA A 319 -24.67 9.54 16.87
C ALA A 319 -23.79 10.61 16.17
N ALA A 320 -22.91 10.18 15.27
CA ALA A 320 -22.14 11.15 14.50
C ALA A 320 -23.10 12.04 13.71
N PRO A 321 -22.94 13.37 13.73
CA PRO A 321 -23.71 14.21 12.85
C PRO A 321 -23.42 13.78 11.40
N PRO A 322 -24.40 13.87 10.48
CA PRO A 322 -24.14 13.65 9.07
C PRO A 322 -22.91 14.45 8.63
N ALA A 323 -22.05 13.85 7.82
CA ALA A 323 -20.90 14.57 7.29
C ALA A 323 -21.42 15.82 6.55
N ALA A 324 -21.04 17.00 7.03
CA ALA A 324 -21.45 18.25 6.41
C ALA A 324 -21.02 18.27 4.93
N PRO A 325 -21.89 18.72 4.02
CA PRO A 325 -21.51 18.94 2.63
C PRO A 325 -20.27 19.82 2.56
N ARG A 326 -19.29 19.41 1.77
CA ARG A 326 -18.07 20.19 1.54
C ARG A 326 -18.12 20.78 0.16
N PRO A 327 -17.72 22.05 -0.01
CA PRO A 327 -17.55 22.61 -1.33
C PRO A 327 -16.45 21.84 -2.06
N LEU A 328 -16.64 21.64 -3.35
CA LEU A 328 -15.56 21.16 -4.21
C LEU A 328 -14.42 22.19 -4.20
N PRO A 329 -13.16 21.76 -4.32
CA PRO A 329 -12.06 22.70 -4.33
C PRO A 329 -12.25 23.72 -5.45
N GLU A 330 -12.08 24.99 -5.10
CA GLU A 330 -12.00 26.08 -6.05
C GLU A 330 -10.62 26.09 -6.69
N GLY A 331 -10.56 26.36 -7.98
CA GLY A 331 -9.31 26.42 -8.72
C GLY A 331 -9.57 26.61 -10.21
N PRO A 332 -8.55 27.05 -10.97
CA PRO A 332 -8.68 27.19 -12.40
C PRO A 332 -8.94 25.82 -13.03
N VAL A 333 -9.85 25.75 -13.97
CA VAL A 333 -10.13 24.55 -14.80
C VAL A 333 -9.62 24.74 -16.23
N ARG A 334 -8.91 25.83 -16.46
CA ARG A 334 -8.32 26.24 -17.76
C ARG A 334 -6.95 26.87 -17.56
N GLY A 335 -6.13 26.82 -18.60
CA GLY A 335 -4.80 27.42 -18.65
C GLY A 335 -3.69 26.48 -18.21
N ALA A 336 -2.63 27.03 -17.64
CA ALA A 336 -1.45 26.26 -17.25
C ALA A 336 -1.76 25.22 -16.16
N VAL A 337 -1.08 24.08 -16.21
CA VAL A 337 -1.21 23.02 -15.22
C VAL A 337 -0.62 23.48 -13.89
N GLY A 338 -1.41 23.36 -12.82
CA GLY A 338 -0.99 23.64 -11.45
C GLY A 338 -1.77 22.79 -10.44
N PRO A 339 -1.24 22.61 -9.21
CA PRO A 339 -1.81 21.71 -8.21
C PRO A 339 -3.29 21.98 -7.90
N GLU A 340 -3.67 23.26 -7.78
CA GLU A 340 -5.05 23.69 -7.48
C GLU A 340 -6.02 23.32 -8.61
N GLY A 341 -5.61 23.54 -9.87
CA GLY A 341 -6.42 23.19 -11.04
C GLY A 341 -6.58 21.68 -11.19
N VAL A 342 -5.51 20.93 -10.97
CA VAL A 342 -5.54 19.46 -10.97
C VAL A 342 -6.48 18.94 -9.88
N ALA A 343 -6.41 19.48 -8.67
CA ALA A 343 -7.31 19.13 -7.57
C ALA A 343 -8.77 19.43 -7.91
N ALA A 344 -9.04 20.61 -8.50
CA ALA A 344 -10.39 21.03 -8.87
C ALA A 344 -11.01 20.13 -9.96
N ILE A 345 -10.22 19.73 -10.96
CA ILE A 345 -10.67 18.82 -12.02
C ILE A 345 -10.89 17.41 -11.46
N LEU A 346 -9.92 16.85 -10.71
CA LEU A 346 -10.02 15.53 -10.12
C LEU A 346 -11.22 15.41 -9.19
N ALA A 347 -11.45 16.38 -8.32
CA ALA A 347 -12.57 16.35 -7.39
C ALA A 347 -13.95 16.30 -8.06
N ARG A 348 -14.06 16.84 -9.29
CA ARG A 348 -15.29 16.83 -10.08
C ARG A 348 -15.43 15.57 -10.95
N ALA A 349 -14.32 15.03 -11.43
CA ALA A 349 -14.29 13.95 -12.42
C ALA A 349 -14.03 12.56 -11.82
N LEU A 350 -13.71 12.46 -10.51
CA LEU A 350 -13.47 11.19 -9.86
C LEU A 350 -14.75 10.34 -9.89
N PRO A 351 -14.71 9.12 -10.46
CA PRO A 351 -15.90 8.25 -10.48
C PRO A 351 -16.33 7.82 -9.08
N GLU A 352 -17.62 7.53 -8.93
CA GLU A 352 -18.13 6.87 -7.71
C GLU A 352 -17.40 5.54 -7.48
N ASP A 353 -17.07 5.25 -6.23
CA ASP A 353 -16.34 4.05 -5.81
C ASP A 353 -14.98 3.83 -6.47
N ALA A 354 -14.36 4.88 -7.04
CA ALA A 354 -13.01 4.79 -7.55
C ALA A 354 -12.01 4.36 -6.46
N ILE A 355 -10.88 3.85 -6.87
CA ILE A 355 -9.72 3.58 -6.01
C ILE A 355 -8.63 4.56 -6.43
N VAL A 356 -8.21 5.43 -5.52
CA VAL A 356 -7.09 6.35 -5.74
C VAL A 356 -5.83 5.74 -5.13
N VAL A 357 -4.79 5.58 -5.94
CA VAL A 357 -3.46 5.16 -5.50
C VAL A 357 -2.53 6.36 -5.55
N ASP A 358 -1.97 6.73 -4.40
CA ASP A 358 -1.19 7.96 -4.26
C ASP A 358 0.31 7.68 -4.10
N GLU A 359 1.04 7.90 -5.18
CA GLU A 359 2.49 8.05 -5.21
C GLU A 359 2.88 9.38 -5.91
N SER A 360 2.14 10.43 -5.62
CA SER A 360 2.34 11.76 -6.20
C SER A 360 3.53 12.53 -5.61
N ILE A 361 4.12 12.00 -4.55
CA ILE A 361 5.33 12.45 -3.85
C ILE A 361 5.32 13.94 -3.50
N SER A 362 5.82 14.81 -4.37
CA SER A 362 5.97 16.25 -4.09
C SER A 362 4.85 17.10 -4.67
N TYR A 363 4.35 16.75 -5.86
CA TYR A 363 3.38 17.57 -6.60
C TYR A 363 1.96 17.47 -6.03
N GLY A 364 1.54 16.27 -5.64
CA GLY A 364 0.16 16.00 -5.25
C GLY A 364 -0.10 15.94 -3.75
N ARG A 365 0.78 16.47 -2.91
CA ARG A 365 0.65 16.37 -1.44
C ARG A 365 -0.69 16.80 -0.88
N ASP A 366 -1.27 17.86 -1.44
CA ASP A 366 -2.51 18.44 -0.95
C ASP A 366 -3.75 17.76 -1.55
N LEU A 367 -3.57 16.87 -2.55
CA LEU A 367 -4.68 16.15 -3.19
C LEU A 367 -5.44 15.28 -2.18
N PHE A 368 -4.76 14.71 -1.18
CA PHE A 368 -5.45 13.99 -0.11
C PHE A 368 -6.51 14.83 0.59
N ALA A 369 -6.21 16.08 0.94
CA ALA A 369 -7.16 17.00 1.57
C ALA A 369 -8.21 17.50 0.57
N SER A 370 -7.78 17.88 -0.62
CA SER A 370 -8.63 18.48 -1.67
C SER A 370 -9.72 17.52 -2.18
N LEU A 371 -9.41 16.22 -2.27
CA LEU A 371 -10.37 15.21 -2.75
C LEU A 371 -11.36 14.73 -1.67
N ALA A 372 -11.35 15.29 -0.46
CA ALA A 372 -12.32 14.96 0.58
C ALA A 372 -13.78 15.32 0.21
N ALA A 373 -13.99 16.20 -0.77
CA ALA A 373 -15.30 16.58 -1.30
C ALA A 373 -15.69 15.80 -2.57
N ALA A 374 -14.78 15.03 -3.16
CA ALA A 374 -15.01 14.25 -4.37
C ALA A 374 -16.02 13.11 -4.13
N ALA A 375 -16.39 12.39 -5.18
CA ALA A 375 -17.18 11.16 -5.08
C ALA A 375 -16.59 10.19 -4.04
N PRO A 376 -17.40 9.35 -3.38
CA PRO A 376 -16.90 8.32 -2.48
C PRO A 376 -15.87 7.43 -3.17
N HIS A 377 -14.71 7.22 -2.52
CA HIS A 377 -13.58 6.48 -3.06
C HIS A 377 -12.75 5.87 -1.94
N ASP A 378 -11.93 4.89 -2.28
CA ASP A 378 -10.85 4.43 -1.42
C ASP A 378 -9.54 5.14 -1.78
N TRP A 379 -8.69 5.39 -0.78
CA TRP A 379 -7.38 5.96 -0.96
C TRP A 379 -6.31 5.03 -0.42
N LEU A 380 -5.34 4.68 -1.26
CA LEU A 380 -4.21 3.82 -0.95
C LEU A 380 -2.91 4.60 -1.06
N GLN A 381 -1.96 4.31 -0.16
CA GLN A 381 -0.65 4.99 -0.14
C GLN A 381 0.50 3.97 -0.03
N LEU A 382 1.72 4.41 -0.41
CA LEU A 382 2.92 3.64 -0.17
C LEU A 382 3.31 3.70 1.32
N CYS A 383 3.11 2.62 2.05
CA CYS A 383 3.23 2.61 3.50
C CYS A 383 4.68 2.54 4.01
N GLY A 384 5.57 1.95 3.25
CA GLY A 384 6.97 1.76 3.61
C GLY A 384 7.91 2.87 3.13
N GLY A 385 7.42 3.77 2.26
CA GLY A 385 8.22 4.86 1.69
C GLY A 385 9.15 4.44 0.55
N ALA A 386 9.18 3.16 0.16
CA ALA A 386 9.92 2.71 -1.02
C ALA A 386 9.14 3.09 -2.28
N ILE A 387 9.69 4.03 -3.06
CA ILE A 387 9.08 4.51 -4.32
C ILE A 387 9.09 3.43 -5.41
N GLY A 388 8.17 3.55 -6.37
CA GLY A 388 7.91 2.54 -7.39
C GLY A 388 6.82 1.54 -6.98
N GLU A 389 5.98 1.87 -6.01
CA GLU A 389 4.85 1.06 -5.59
C GLU A 389 3.56 1.43 -6.33
N GLY A 390 3.36 2.68 -6.72
CA GLY A 390 2.06 3.19 -7.19
C GLY A 390 1.50 2.42 -8.38
N LEU A 391 2.28 2.20 -9.43
CA LEU A 391 1.84 1.45 -10.62
C LEU A 391 1.50 -0.03 -10.31
N PRO A 392 2.37 -0.80 -9.62
CA PRO A 392 2.03 -2.18 -9.27
C PRO A 392 0.91 -2.27 -8.22
N LEU A 393 0.86 -1.38 -7.22
CA LEU A 393 -0.24 -1.32 -6.26
C LEU A 393 -1.59 -1.16 -6.95
N ALA A 394 -1.65 -0.26 -7.96
CA ALA A 394 -2.85 -0.06 -8.78
C ALA A 394 -3.22 -1.30 -9.61
N THR A 395 -2.21 -2.00 -10.15
CA THR A 395 -2.42 -3.26 -10.88
C THR A 395 -3.11 -4.29 -9.98
N GLY A 396 -2.59 -4.49 -8.78
CA GLY A 396 -3.17 -5.39 -7.80
C GLY A 396 -4.55 -4.95 -7.32
N ALA A 397 -4.73 -3.66 -7.05
CA ALA A 397 -6.01 -3.10 -6.65
C ALA A 397 -7.11 -3.31 -7.68
N ALA A 398 -6.81 -3.12 -8.98
CA ALA A 398 -7.75 -3.36 -10.07
C ALA A 398 -8.16 -4.84 -10.19
N ILE A 399 -7.22 -5.77 -9.92
CA ILE A 399 -7.50 -7.20 -9.91
C ILE A 399 -8.31 -7.60 -8.67
N GLY A 400 -8.00 -7.00 -7.50
CA GLY A 400 -8.65 -7.29 -6.23
C GLY A 400 -10.04 -6.68 -6.07
N ALA A 401 -10.37 -5.68 -6.88
CA ALA A 401 -11.68 -5.00 -6.88
C ALA A 401 -12.18 -4.79 -8.32
N PRO A 402 -12.54 -5.87 -9.02
CA PRO A 402 -12.97 -5.78 -10.43
C PRO A 402 -14.21 -4.91 -10.57
N GLY A 403 -14.27 -4.15 -11.67
CA GLY A 403 -15.36 -3.21 -11.96
C GLY A 403 -15.21 -1.83 -11.31
N ARG A 404 -14.21 -1.62 -10.48
CA ARG A 404 -13.89 -0.30 -9.93
C ARG A 404 -12.75 0.35 -10.72
N ARG A 405 -12.92 1.63 -11.10
CA ARG A 405 -11.87 2.41 -11.76
C ARG A 405 -10.74 2.72 -10.76
N VAL A 406 -9.50 2.44 -11.16
CA VAL A 406 -8.32 2.83 -10.39
C VAL A 406 -7.70 4.08 -11.00
N ILE A 407 -7.49 5.11 -10.19
CA ILE A 407 -6.81 6.36 -10.55
C ILE A 407 -5.46 6.40 -9.84
N VAL A 408 -4.37 6.41 -10.60
CA VAL A 408 -3.01 6.49 -10.03
C VAL A 408 -2.51 7.92 -10.12
N LEU A 409 -2.12 8.49 -9.01
CA LEU A 409 -1.40 9.75 -8.92
C LEU A 409 0.08 9.43 -8.80
N GLN A 410 0.85 9.57 -9.87
CA GLN A 410 2.18 9.01 -9.99
C GLN A 410 3.22 10.09 -10.31
N GLY A 411 4.33 10.12 -9.56
CA GLY A 411 5.50 10.92 -9.92
C GLY A 411 6.28 10.28 -11.08
N ASP A 412 6.84 11.10 -11.97
CA ASP A 412 7.60 10.63 -13.14
C ASP A 412 8.87 9.85 -12.76
N GLY A 413 9.65 10.34 -11.82
CA GLY A 413 10.86 9.64 -11.37
C GLY A 413 10.57 8.32 -10.67
N SER A 414 9.52 8.25 -9.85
CA SER A 414 9.13 7.03 -9.14
C SER A 414 8.49 5.98 -10.07
N ALA A 415 7.79 6.40 -11.12
CA ALA A 415 7.22 5.50 -12.11
C ALA A 415 8.27 4.67 -12.85
N MET A 416 9.50 5.18 -13.02
CA MET A 416 10.60 4.47 -13.71
C MET A 416 11.06 3.22 -12.98
N TYR A 417 10.81 3.10 -11.68
CA TYR A 417 11.19 1.92 -10.89
C TYR A 417 10.42 0.66 -11.31
N THR A 418 9.15 0.81 -11.73
CA THR A 418 8.23 -0.31 -11.99
C THR A 418 7.34 -0.06 -13.21
N LEU A 419 7.84 0.65 -14.20
CA LEU A 419 7.08 0.97 -15.43
C LEU A 419 6.54 -0.27 -16.15
N GLN A 420 7.14 -1.45 -15.93
CA GLN A 420 6.69 -2.74 -16.46
C GLN A 420 5.25 -3.10 -16.01
N SER A 421 4.76 -2.46 -14.94
CA SER A 421 3.35 -2.57 -14.52
C SER A 421 2.38 -2.18 -15.62
N LEU A 422 2.74 -1.22 -16.48
CA LEU A 422 1.91 -0.78 -17.60
C LEU A 422 1.65 -1.94 -18.58
N TRP A 423 2.67 -2.77 -18.84
CA TRP A 423 2.52 -3.95 -19.66
C TRP A 423 1.54 -4.97 -19.02
N THR A 424 1.67 -5.23 -17.72
CA THR A 424 0.74 -6.12 -17.00
C THR A 424 -0.68 -5.56 -17.02
N GLN A 425 -0.87 -4.25 -16.83
CA GLN A 425 -2.18 -3.59 -16.91
C GLN A 425 -2.79 -3.75 -18.30
N ALA A 426 -2.01 -3.58 -19.38
CA ALA A 426 -2.46 -3.77 -20.75
C ALA A 426 -2.84 -5.23 -21.03
N ARG A 427 -1.97 -6.20 -20.64
CA ARG A 427 -2.20 -7.64 -20.79
C ARG A 427 -3.49 -8.09 -20.12
N GLU A 428 -3.73 -7.63 -18.87
CA GLU A 428 -4.90 -7.98 -18.06
C GLU A 428 -6.13 -7.09 -18.39
N ARG A 429 -5.99 -6.09 -19.27
CA ARG A 429 -7.03 -5.12 -19.67
C ARG A 429 -7.67 -4.41 -18.48
N LEU A 430 -6.84 -3.97 -17.54
CA LEU A 430 -7.28 -3.38 -16.28
C LEU A 430 -7.77 -1.95 -16.45
N ASP A 431 -8.84 -1.59 -15.77
CA ASP A 431 -9.39 -0.24 -15.75
C ASP A 431 -8.58 0.69 -14.84
N VAL A 432 -7.36 1.02 -15.28
CA VAL A 432 -6.40 1.87 -14.57
C VAL A 432 -6.12 3.13 -15.37
N THR A 433 -6.36 4.29 -14.77
CA THR A 433 -5.97 5.59 -15.33
C THR A 433 -4.78 6.13 -14.55
N THR A 434 -3.61 6.20 -15.18
CA THR A 434 -2.40 6.77 -14.58
C THR A 434 -2.31 8.25 -14.92
N ILE A 435 -2.32 9.11 -13.89
CA ILE A 435 -2.03 10.53 -14.00
C ILE A 435 -0.58 10.72 -13.58
N LEU A 436 0.30 10.82 -14.56
CA LEU A 436 1.72 10.96 -14.36
C LEU A 436 2.08 12.44 -14.24
N LEU A 437 2.47 12.85 -13.04
CA LEU A 437 2.84 14.22 -12.68
C LEU A 437 4.30 14.47 -13.06
N ALA A 438 4.52 14.91 -14.32
CA ALA A 438 5.83 15.07 -14.91
C ALA A 438 6.43 16.44 -14.59
N ASN A 439 7.17 16.53 -13.48
CA ASN A 439 7.97 17.72 -13.14
C ASN A 439 9.44 17.59 -13.54
N ARG A 440 9.84 16.48 -14.14
CA ARG A 440 11.17 16.15 -14.66
C ARG A 440 12.30 16.32 -13.66
N LYS A 441 12.03 16.02 -12.38
CA LYS A 441 13.05 16.09 -11.33
C LYS A 441 12.61 15.33 -10.07
N TYR A 442 13.58 14.94 -9.27
CA TYR A 442 13.36 14.49 -7.91
C TYR A 442 13.14 15.67 -6.95
N ALA A 443 12.05 16.43 -7.15
CA ALA A 443 11.79 17.69 -6.44
C ALA A 443 11.71 17.55 -4.92
N ILE A 444 11.32 16.36 -4.40
CA ILE A 444 11.32 16.09 -2.97
C ILE A 444 12.72 16.19 -2.39
N LEU A 445 13.74 15.65 -3.08
CA LEU A 445 15.12 15.65 -2.60
C LEU A 445 15.70 17.07 -2.53
N LEU A 446 15.34 17.94 -3.46
CA LEU A 446 15.71 19.35 -3.40
C LEU A 446 15.13 20.06 -2.16
N LYS A 447 13.91 19.68 -1.75
CA LYS A 447 13.30 20.21 -0.51
C LYS A 447 13.97 19.65 0.75
N GLU A 448 14.40 18.38 0.70
CA GLU A 448 15.08 17.74 1.83
C GLU A 448 16.47 18.36 2.11
N PHE A 449 17.17 18.91 1.11
CA PHE A 449 18.42 19.67 1.33
C PHE A 449 18.24 20.80 2.34
N ALA A 450 17.16 21.58 2.20
CA ALA A 450 16.84 22.64 3.15
C ALA A 450 16.48 22.08 4.54
N GLY A 451 15.77 20.95 4.58
CA GLY A 451 15.41 20.27 5.83
C GLY A 451 16.61 19.83 6.66
N VAL A 452 17.68 19.39 6.01
CA VAL A 452 18.95 18.97 6.68
C VAL A 452 19.99 20.08 6.78
N GLY A 453 19.67 21.29 6.33
CA GLY A 453 20.60 22.44 6.39
C GLY A 453 21.74 22.36 5.37
N ALA A 454 21.62 21.54 4.33
CA ALA A 454 22.60 21.42 3.25
C ALA A 454 22.21 22.30 2.06
N ILE A 455 23.22 22.76 1.32
CA ILE A 455 23.04 23.59 0.12
C ILE A 455 23.42 22.78 -1.11
N PRO A 456 22.49 22.48 -2.04
CA PRO A 456 22.80 21.72 -3.24
C PRO A 456 23.66 22.56 -4.20
N GLY A 457 24.75 21.95 -4.70
CA GLY A 457 25.58 22.49 -5.77
C GLY A 457 25.19 21.91 -7.14
N PRO A 458 25.93 22.27 -8.21
CA PRO A 458 25.63 21.83 -9.58
C PRO A 458 25.53 20.29 -9.72
N THR A 459 26.41 19.55 -9.08
CA THR A 459 26.40 18.07 -9.11
C THR A 459 25.13 17.51 -8.50
N ALA A 460 24.70 18.04 -7.34
CA ALA A 460 23.46 17.62 -6.69
C ALA A 460 22.25 17.95 -7.57
N HIS A 461 22.19 19.14 -8.17
CA HIS A 461 21.12 19.50 -9.10
C HIS A 461 21.09 18.56 -10.30
N GLY A 462 22.25 18.24 -10.92
CA GLY A 462 22.34 17.32 -12.05
C GLY A 462 21.87 15.90 -11.72
N MET A 463 22.16 15.38 -10.50
CA MET A 463 21.66 14.07 -10.06
C MET A 463 20.14 14.02 -9.81
N MET A 464 19.48 15.16 -9.68
CA MET A 464 18.04 15.26 -9.43
C MET A 464 17.25 15.74 -10.64
N ASP A 465 17.94 16.03 -11.73
CA ASP A 465 17.35 16.45 -13.00
C ASP A 465 16.99 15.22 -13.85
N LEU A 466 15.77 15.19 -14.37
CA LEU A 466 15.24 14.19 -15.28
C LEU A 466 14.84 14.81 -16.64
N ALA A 467 15.31 16.02 -16.93
CA ALA A 467 14.96 16.75 -18.15
C ALA A 467 15.92 16.47 -19.32
N ASP A 468 17.14 15.98 -19.08
CA ASP A 468 18.15 15.71 -20.11
C ASP A 468 18.80 14.31 -19.95
N PRO A 469 18.39 13.32 -20.79
CA PRO A 469 17.27 13.39 -21.73
C PRO A 469 15.89 13.31 -21.03
N ALA A 470 14.92 14.05 -21.53
CA ALA A 470 13.56 13.99 -21.00
C ALA A 470 12.90 12.63 -21.31
N LEU A 471 12.19 12.08 -20.34
CA LEU A 471 11.41 10.85 -20.50
C LEU A 471 10.18 11.14 -21.39
N ASP A 472 9.97 10.35 -22.44
CA ASP A 472 8.79 10.42 -23.29
C ASP A 472 7.76 9.37 -22.84
N TRP A 473 6.97 9.74 -21.85
CA TRP A 473 6.02 8.83 -21.21
C TRP A 473 4.95 8.28 -22.16
N PRO A 474 4.38 9.05 -23.13
CA PRO A 474 3.48 8.48 -24.13
C PRO A 474 4.12 7.38 -24.97
N ARG A 475 5.39 7.52 -25.35
CA ARG A 475 6.10 6.47 -26.09
C ARG A 475 6.43 5.26 -25.23
N LEU A 476 6.86 5.48 -23.98
CA LEU A 476 7.11 4.39 -23.03
C LEU A 476 5.84 3.58 -22.76
N ALA A 477 4.72 4.24 -22.49
CA ALA A 477 3.43 3.61 -22.28
C ALA A 477 2.95 2.87 -23.53
N GLY A 478 3.07 3.48 -24.73
CA GLY A 478 2.76 2.86 -26.01
C GLY A 478 3.58 1.59 -26.26
N GLY A 479 4.89 1.61 -25.93
CA GLY A 479 5.76 0.43 -25.99
C GLY A 479 5.34 -0.70 -25.04
N MET A 480 4.62 -0.38 -23.95
CA MET A 480 4.03 -1.33 -23.00
C MET A 480 2.58 -1.71 -23.34
N GLY A 481 2.04 -1.25 -24.47
CA GLY A 481 0.67 -1.54 -24.90
C GLY A 481 -0.41 -0.70 -24.23
N VAL A 482 -0.05 0.40 -23.57
CA VAL A 482 -0.99 1.33 -22.93
C VAL A 482 -1.15 2.58 -23.80
N GLU A 483 -2.40 2.93 -24.11
CA GLU A 483 -2.70 4.20 -24.76
C GLU A 483 -2.37 5.36 -23.83
N ALA A 484 -1.74 6.39 -24.37
CA ALA A 484 -1.28 7.51 -23.58
C ALA A 484 -1.35 8.84 -24.33
N ALA A 485 -1.52 9.93 -23.59
CA ALA A 485 -1.50 11.27 -24.15
C ALA A 485 -0.89 12.27 -23.17
N ARG A 486 -0.37 13.38 -23.72
CA ARG A 486 0.18 14.51 -22.94
C ARG A 486 -0.85 15.61 -22.77
N ALA A 487 -0.91 16.15 -21.55
CA ALA A 487 -1.69 17.35 -21.24
C ALA A 487 -0.74 18.46 -20.73
N ALA A 488 -0.67 19.55 -21.48
CA ALA A 488 0.09 20.76 -21.11
C ALA A 488 -0.83 21.88 -20.58
N THR A 489 -2.15 21.67 -20.62
CA THR A 489 -3.16 22.58 -20.08
C THR A 489 -4.21 21.84 -19.28
N LEU A 490 -4.90 22.56 -18.41
CA LEU A 490 -5.98 22.00 -17.58
C LEU A 490 -7.18 21.54 -18.41
N GLU A 491 -7.51 22.24 -19.49
CA GLU A 491 -8.59 21.84 -20.42
C GLU A 491 -8.27 20.47 -21.02
N ARG A 492 -7.03 20.30 -21.52
CA ARG A 492 -6.61 19.03 -22.11
C ARG A 492 -6.58 17.92 -21.08
N PHE A 493 -6.18 18.23 -19.85
CA PHE A 493 -6.23 17.25 -18.76
C PHE A 493 -7.67 16.80 -18.48
N ALA A 494 -8.63 17.74 -18.39
CA ALA A 494 -10.03 17.41 -18.16
C ALA A 494 -10.63 16.54 -19.29
N GLU A 495 -10.33 16.86 -20.55
CA GLU A 495 -10.77 16.08 -21.71
C GLU A 495 -10.21 14.64 -21.66
N LEU A 496 -8.91 14.49 -21.39
CA LEU A 496 -8.27 13.18 -21.34
C LEU A 496 -8.75 12.34 -20.15
N LEU A 497 -9.00 12.96 -19.01
CA LEU A 497 -9.54 12.28 -17.83
C LEU A 497 -10.99 11.80 -18.08
N ASP A 498 -11.82 12.64 -18.70
CA ASP A 498 -13.17 12.25 -19.12
C ASP A 498 -13.14 11.10 -20.15
N HIS A 499 -12.25 11.19 -21.14
CA HIS A 499 -12.03 10.10 -22.10
C HIS A 499 -11.63 8.79 -21.39
N ALA A 500 -10.65 8.84 -20.49
CA ALA A 500 -10.17 7.68 -19.74
C ALA A 500 -11.27 7.06 -18.87
N ASN A 501 -12.12 7.90 -18.24
CA ASN A 501 -13.21 7.40 -17.40
C ASN A 501 -14.32 6.67 -18.16
N ARG A 502 -14.51 6.97 -19.45
CA ARG A 502 -15.59 6.38 -20.29
C ARG A 502 -15.18 5.11 -21.03
N ARG A 503 -13.90 4.78 -21.08
CA ARG A 503 -13.40 3.64 -21.84
C ARG A 503 -12.90 2.52 -20.92
N PRO A 504 -13.00 1.26 -21.29
CA PRO A 504 -12.33 0.17 -20.59
C PRO A 504 -10.81 0.16 -20.88
N GLY A 505 -10.06 -0.50 -20.01
CA GLY A 505 -8.63 -0.71 -20.15
C GLY A 505 -7.76 0.44 -19.61
N PRO A 506 -6.44 0.25 -19.61
CA PRO A 506 -5.51 1.21 -19.04
C PRO A 506 -5.31 2.44 -19.95
N PHE A 507 -5.07 3.59 -19.31
CA PHE A 507 -4.74 4.84 -19.98
C PHE A 507 -3.74 5.65 -19.17
N LEU A 508 -2.76 6.28 -19.83
CA LEU A 508 -1.79 7.15 -19.15
C LEU A 508 -1.92 8.60 -19.63
N ILE A 509 -2.06 9.53 -18.70
CA ILE A 509 -2.03 10.97 -18.95
C ILE A 509 -0.71 11.53 -18.41
N GLU A 510 0.23 11.91 -19.29
CA GLU A 510 1.40 12.67 -18.89
C GLU A 510 0.98 14.13 -18.66
N LEU A 511 0.96 14.55 -17.41
CA LEU A 511 0.55 15.89 -17.00
C LEU A 511 1.80 16.73 -16.77
N MET A 512 2.00 17.71 -17.66
CA MET A 512 3.15 18.61 -17.65
C MET A 512 2.94 19.73 -16.63
N GLY A 513 3.80 19.76 -15.57
CA GLY A 513 3.70 20.73 -14.49
C GLY A 513 5.02 21.42 -14.15
#